data_700146469b422095ffe734d021df31ae
#
_entry.id   700146469b422095ffe734d021df31ae
#
_cell.length_a   1.000
_cell.length_b   1.000
_cell.length_c   1.000
_cell.angle_alpha   90.00
_cell.angle_beta   90.00
_cell.angle_gamma   90.00
#
_symmetry.space_group_name_H-M   'P 1'
#
loop_
_entity.id
_entity.type
_entity.pdbx_description
1 polymer ?
#
loop_
_entity_poly.entity_id
_entity_poly.type
_entity_poly.pdbx_seq_one_letter_code
_entity_poly.pdbx_strand_id
1 'polypeptide(L)'
;MDEQDLYNTMVVNIPANFTTANYQLAAQFMSYGQALKNTFLISLSIAILQVSMCTLVGYGFARFKFPLKNFWFTCVILLIVIPPQILATPLHLHFRFFDIFGIFKATTGEALNLRGSILPYYLMSAGCMGLKNGLYIYLLRQFFRNQPIELEEAAY
;
A
#
# COMPACT_ATOMS: atom_id res chain seq x y z
N MET A 1 -35.73 0.84 1.59
CA MET A 1 -36.91 1.62 1.99
C MET A 1 -37.31 2.50 0.84
N ASP A 2 -38.56 2.47 0.42
CA ASP A 2 -39.06 3.34 -0.66
C ASP A 2 -39.33 4.75 -0.11
N GLU A 3 -39.41 5.79 -0.98
CA GLU A 3 -39.73 7.15 -0.54
C GLU A 3 -41.04 7.22 0.27
N GLN A 4 -42.05 6.43 -0.10
CA GLN A 4 -43.32 6.37 0.62
C GLN A 4 -43.22 5.81 2.04
N ASP A 5 -42.28 4.87 2.28
CA ASP A 5 -42.00 4.32 3.60
C ASP A 5 -41.21 5.29 4.50
N LEU A 6 -40.42 6.20 3.93
CA LEU A 6 -39.68 7.22 4.68
C LEU A 6 -40.56 8.25 5.37
N TYR A 7 -41.71 8.56 4.78
CA TYR A 7 -42.68 9.53 5.32
C TYR A 7 -43.81 8.86 6.10
N ASN A 8 -43.82 7.51 6.18
CA ASN A 8 -44.85 6.78 6.90
C ASN A 8 -44.42 6.49 8.35
N THR A 9 -45.03 7.18 9.31
CA THR A 9 -44.72 7.06 10.73
C THR A 9 -45.01 5.68 11.33
N MET A 10 -45.73 4.84 10.63
CA MET A 10 -46.05 3.45 11.03
C MET A 10 -44.91 2.48 10.69
N VAL A 11 -44.02 2.83 9.81
CA VAL A 11 -42.87 2.00 9.33
C VAL A 11 -41.63 2.37 10.11
N VAL A 12 -41.36 1.71 11.24
CA VAL A 12 -40.24 2.07 12.11
C VAL A 12 -38.98 1.21 11.81
N ASN A 13 -39.14 -0.11 11.71
CA ASN A 13 -37.97 -1.02 11.62
C ASN A 13 -37.94 -1.90 10.37
N ILE A 14 -39.10 -2.24 9.80
CA ILE A 14 -39.19 -3.12 8.64
C ILE A 14 -39.92 -2.37 7.53
N PRO A 15 -39.27 -2.15 6.36
CA PRO A 15 -39.91 -1.46 5.25
C PRO A 15 -41.09 -2.31 4.72
N ALA A 16 -42.20 -1.66 4.44
CA ALA A 16 -43.35 -2.29 3.80
C ALA A 16 -43.07 -2.56 2.31
N ASN A 17 -42.33 -1.65 1.67
CA ASN A 17 -41.92 -1.75 0.26
C ASN A 17 -40.40 -1.85 0.13
N PHE A 18 -39.93 -3.01 -0.32
CA PHE A 18 -38.51 -3.20 -0.62
C PHE A 18 -38.18 -2.63 -2.01
N THR A 19 -37.19 -1.71 -2.07
CA THR A 19 -36.72 -1.14 -3.32
C THR A 19 -35.20 -1.17 -3.38
N THR A 20 -34.66 -1.42 -4.56
CA THR A 20 -33.23 -1.31 -4.85
C THR A 20 -32.87 -0.01 -5.56
N ALA A 21 -33.86 0.88 -5.80
CA ALA A 21 -33.68 2.12 -6.55
C ALA A 21 -32.58 3.02 -5.96
N ASN A 22 -32.53 3.13 -4.62
CA ASN A 22 -31.50 3.93 -3.94
C ASN A 22 -30.08 3.38 -4.16
N TYR A 23 -29.93 2.05 -4.23
CA TYR A 23 -28.63 1.44 -4.53
C TYR A 23 -28.23 1.64 -5.99
N GLN A 24 -29.17 1.57 -6.93
CA GLN A 24 -28.93 1.86 -8.33
C GLN A 24 -28.54 3.32 -8.53
N LEU A 25 -29.27 4.24 -7.90
CA LEU A 25 -28.99 5.65 -7.92
C LEU A 25 -27.58 5.95 -7.35
N ALA A 26 -27.26 5.41 -6.18
CA ALA A 26 -25.96 5.54 -5.56
C ALA A 26 -24.84 4.97 -6.47
N ALA A 27 -25.05 3.81 -7.07
CA ALA A 27 -24.09 3.19 -7.97
C ALA A 27 -23.82 4.05 -9.23
N GLN A 28 -24.85 4.72 -9.75
CA GLN A 28 -24.72 5.64 -10.88
C GLN A 28 -23.95 6.92 -10.49
N PHE A 29 -24.32 7.57 -9.38
CA PHE A 29 -23.62 8.77 -8.90
C PHE A 29 -22.15 8.51 -8.56
N MET A 30 -21.85 7.37 -7.96
CA MET A 30 -20.46 6.98 -7.61
C MET A 30 -19.66 6.47 -8.80
N SER A 31 -20.27 6.33 -9.99
CA SER A 31 -19.62 5.65 -11.13
C SER A 31 -18.97 4.33 -10.69
N TYR A 32 -19.73 3.51 -9.96
CA TYR A 32 -19.23 2.35 -9.20
C TYR A 32 -18.34 1.41 -10.02
N GLY A 33 -18.72 1.11 -11.26
CA GLY A 33 -17.92 0.25 -12.13
C GLY A 33 -16.52 0.79 -12.43
N GLN A 34 -16.43 2.10 -12.67
CA GLN A 34 -15.14 2.75 -12.93
C GLN A 34 -14.28 2.84 -11.66
N ALA A 35 -14.90 3.18 -10.52
CA ALA A 35 -14.22 3.22 -9.24
C ALA A 35 -13.68 1.84 -8.84
N LEU A 36 -14.49 0.78 -8.99
CA LEU A 36 -14.08 -0.60 -8.72
C LEU A 36 -12.91 -1.04 -9.59
N LYS A 37 -12.99 -0.80 -10.91
CA LYS A 37 -11.92 -1.13 -11.85
C LYS A 37 -10.61 -0.40 -11.49
N ASN A 38 -10.67 0.90 -11.23
CA ASN A 38 -9.50 1.69 -10.87
C ASN A 38 -8.87 1.19 -9.56
N THR A 39 -9.69 0.96 -8.53
CA THR A 39 -9.21 0.46 -7.24
C THR A 39 -8.57 -0.92 -7.38
N PHE A 40 -9.18 -1.82 -8.13
CA PHE A 40 -8.65 -3.16 -8.37
C PHE A 40 -7.29 -3.11 -9.09
N LEU A 41 -7.19 -2.36 -10.19
CA LEU A 41 -5.95 -2.25 -10.96
C LEU A 41 -4.81 -1.62 -10.14
N ILE A 42 -5.10 -0.54 -9.42
CA ILE A 42 -4.10 0.13 -8.57
C ILE A 42 -3.65 -0.79 -7.43
N SER A 43 -4.60 -1.39 -6.71
CA SER A 43 -4.27 -2.28 -5.59
C SER A 43 -3.48 -3.51 -6.04
N LEU A 44 -3.86 -4.13 -7.15
CA LEU A 44 -3.19 -5.31 -7.69
C LEU A 44 -1.76 -4.97 -8.13
N SER A 45 -1.57 -3.89 -8.88
CA SER A 45 -0.25 -3.49 -9.37
C SER A 45 0.71 -3.11 -8.22
N ILE A 46 0.21 -2.39 -7.22
CA ILE A 46 0.99 -2.03 -6.02
C ILE A 46 1.33 -3.29 -5.21
N ALA A 47 0.37 -4.22 -5.04
CA ALA A 47 0.60 -5.46 -4.30
C ALA A 47 1.67 -6.34 -4.97
N ILE A 48 1.61 -6.51 -6.29
CA ILE A 48 2.63 -7.27 -7.04
C ILE A 48 4.01 -6.64 -6.86
N LEU A 49 4.11 -5.33 -7.04
CA LEU A 49 5.37 -4.60 -6.88
C LEU A 49 5.92 -4.75 -5.45
N GLN A 50 5.07 -4.56 -4.45
CA GLN A 50 5.45 -4.65 -3.04
C GLN A 50 5.92 -6.04 -2.65
N VAL A 51 5.18 -7.10 -3.06
CA VAL A 51 5.56 -8.49 -2.80
C VAL A 51 6.90 -8.81 -3.47
N SER A 52 7.07 -8.45 -4.74
CA SER A 52 8.31 -8.67 -5.47
C SER A 52 9.51 -8.03 -4.78
N MET A 53 9.40 -6.75 -4.42
CA MET A 53 10.48 -6.02 -3.76
C MET A 53 10.77 -6.54 -2.35
N CYS A 54 9.74 -6.83 -1.55
CA CYS A 54 9.93 -7.42 -0.22
C CYS A 54 10.54 -8.83 -0.28
N THR A 55 10.20 -9.61 -1.31
CA THR A 55 10.78 -10.94 -1.54
C THR A 55 12.28 -10.84 -1.86
N LEU A 56 12.66 -9.95 -2.78
CA LEU A 56 14.07 -9.72 -3.12
C LEU A 56 14.89 -9.28 -1.90
N VAL A 57 14.38 -8.32 -1.13
CA VAL A 57 15.05 -7.84 0.09
C VAL A 57 15.10 -8.92 1.16
N GLY A 58 14.00 -9.64 1.39
CA GLY A 58 13.93 -10.74 2.34
C GLY A 58 14.89 -11.88 2.01
N TYR A 59 14.98 -12.25 0.73
CA TYR A 59 15.95 -13.23 0.23
C TYR A 59 17.39 -12.74 0.42
N GLY A 60 17.69 -11.48 0.08
CA GLY A 60 19.00 -10.88 0.29
C GLY A 60 19.44 -10.92 1.76
N PHE A 61 18.53 -10.61 2.68
CA PHE A 61 18.79 -10.75 4.12
C PHE A 61 18.87 -12.20 4.61
N ALA A 62 18.32 -13.18 3.91
CA ALA A 62 18.44 -14.58 4.28
C ALA A 62 19.79 -15.16 3.82
N ARG A 63 20.12 -15.00 2.55
CA ARG A 63 21.19 -15.74 1.85
C ARG A 63 22.50 -14.97 1.71
N PHE A 64 22.46 -13.67 1.44
CA PHE A 64 23.70 -12.92 1.16
C PHE A 64 24.44 -12.52 2.44
N LYS A 65 25.77 -12.50 2.36
CA LYS A 65 26.67 -11.96 3.36
C LYS A 65 27.17 -10.59 2.90
N PHE A 66 26.80 -9.53 3.62
CA PHE A 66 27.23 -8.17 3.34
C PHE A 66 27.55 -7.43 4.63
N PRO A 67 28.37 -6.36 4.57
CA PRO A 67 28.76 -5.63 5.77
C PRO A 67 27.53 -4.96 6.40
N LEU A 68 27.55 -4.86 7.74
CA LEU A 68 26.50 -4.25 8.54
C LEU A 68 25.11 -4.90 8.37
N LYS A 69 25.01 -6.16 7.90
CA LYS A 69 23.74 -6.89 7.72
C LYS A 69 22.83 -6.81 8.94
N ASN A 70 23.40 -7.03 10.13
CA ASN A 70 22.63 -7.01 11.37
C ASN A 70 22.10 -5.60 11.69
N PHE A 71 22.87 -4.56 11.43
CA PHE A 71 22.44 -3.17 11.58
C PHE A 71 21.24 -2.85 10.68
N TRP A 72 21.34 -3.14 9.38
CA TRP A 72 20.25 -2.94 8.44
C TRP A 72 19.00 -3.74 8.81
N PHE A 73 19.19 -4.97 9.28
CA PHE A 73 18.07 -5.79 9.73
C PHE A 73 17.41 -5.23 10.99
N THR A 74 18.18 -4.65 11.90
CA THR A 74 17.62 -3.94 13.07
C THR A 74 16.78 -2.74 12.63
N CYS A 75 17.19 -2.00 11.60
CA CYS A 75 16.37 -0.93 11.01
C CYS A 75 15.03 -1.46 10.46
N VAL A 76 15.04 -2.65 9.81
CA VAL A 76 13.79 -3.30 9.37
C VAL A 76 12.87 -3.64 10.54
N ILE A 77 13.44 -4.12 11.66
CA ILE A 77 12.66 -4.39 12.87
C ILE A 77 12.08 -3.11 13.48
N LEU A 78 12.85 -2.01 13.48
CA LEU A 78 12.35 -0.71 13.94
C LEU A 78 11.14 -0.23 13.15
N LEU A 79 11.08 -0.49 11.83
CA LEU A 79 9.92 -0.17 11.02
C LEU A 79 8.64 -0.94 11.43
N ILE A 80 8.78 -2.09 12.09
CA ILE A 80 7.63 -2.84 12.61
C ILE A 80 7.09 -2.19 13.89
N VAL A 81 7.99 -1.66 14.71
CA VAL A 81 7.66 -1.07 16.02
C VAL A 81 7.06 0.33 15.87
N ILE A 82 7.49 1.09 14.86
CA ILE A 82 7.01 2.47 14.64
C ILE A 82 5.56 2.44 14.16
N PRO A 83 4.62 3.09 14.88
CA PRO A 83 3.23 3.15 14.45
C PRO A 83 3.10 3.93 13.13
N PRO A 84 2.35 3.40 12.14
CA PRO A 84 2.16 4.07 10.85
C PRO A 84 1.59 5.48 10.94
N GLN A 85 0.81 5.76 11.98
CA GLN A 85 0.18 7.06 12.22
C GLN A 85 1.20 8.19 12.40
N ILE A 86 2.34 7.89 13.04
CA ILE A 86 3.41 8.88 13.26
C ILE A 86 4.06 9.27 11.91
N LEU A 87 4.15 8.33 10.99
CA LEU A 87 4.77 8.53 9.68
C LEU A 87 3.86 9.27 8.68
N ALA A 88 2.55 9.30 8.92
CA ALA A 88 1.58 9.86 7.98
C ALA A 88 1.84 11.34 7.67
N THR A 89 2.07 12.16 8.69
CA THR A 89 2.29 13.62 8.53
C THR A 89 3.62 13.94 7.85
N PRO A 90 4.78 13.40 8.28
CA PRO A 90 6.05 13.60 7.59
C PRO A 90 6.01 13.14 6.13
N LEU A 91 5.37 12.00 5.88
CA LEU A 91 5.26 11.44 4.54
C LEU A 91 4.42 12.33 3.62
N HIS A 92 3.31 12.89 4.14
CA HIS A 92 2.48 13.83 3.42
C HIS A 92 3.24 15.11 3.03
N LEU A 93 4.04 15.64 3.95
CA LEU A 93 4.90 16.80 3.69
C LEU A 93 6.01 16.46 2.68
N HIS A 94 6.63 15.30 2.80
CA HIS A 94 7.67 14.85 1.88
C HIS A 94 7.15 14.78 0.43
N PHE A 95 5.96 14.21 0.21
CA PHE A 95 5.38 14.15 -1.14
C PHE A 95 4.74 15.45 -1.63
N ARG A 96 4.51 16.42 -0.73
CA ARG A 96 4.13 17.77 -1.12
C ARG A 96 5.30 18.55 -1.71
N PHE A 97 6.50 18.34 -1.17
CA PHE A 97 7.74 19.01 -1.58
C PHE A 97 8.76 17.97 -2.01
N PHE A 98 8.32 17.10 -2.93
CA PHE A 98 9.18 16.00 -3.36
C PHE A 98 10.33 16.51 -4.22
N ASP A 99 11.54 16.28 -3.73
CA ASP A 99 12.76 16.61 -4.44
C ASP A 99 13.81 15.53 -4.18
N ILE A 100 14.34 14.94 -5.24
CA ILE A 100 15.40 13.95 -5.14
C ILE A 100 16.74 14.68 -5.12
N PHE A 101 17.35 14.82 -3.95
CA PHE A 101 18.65 15.47 -3.75
C PHE A 101 18.77 16.89 -4.34
N GLY A 102 17.68 17.63 -4.45
CA GLY A 102 17.71 18.98 -5.01
C GLY A 102 17.64 19.04 -6.53
N ILE A 103 17.53 17.90 -7.23
CA ILE A 103 17.56 17.82 -8.69
C ILE A 103 16.38 18.55 -9.33
N PHE A 104 15.17 18.31 -8.81
CA PHE A 104 13.98 18.96 -9.38
C PHE A 104 13.99 20.47 -9.14
N LYS A 105 14.41 20.89 -7.96
CA LYS A 105 14.56 22.31 -7.64
C LYS A 105 15.62 23.00 -8.49
N ALA A 106 16.70 22.29 -8.85
CA ALA A 106 17.76 22.81 -9.71
C ALA A 106 17.34 22.89 -11.19
N THR A 107 16.46 22.00 -11.66
CA THR A 107 16.04 21.94 -13.08
C THR A 107 14.79 22.74 -13.37
N THR A 108 13.79 22.73 -12.48
CA THR A 108 12.47 23.37 -12.68
C THR A 108 12.26 24.59 -11.79
N GLY A 109 13.16 24.87 -10.83
CA GLY A 109 13.05 25.96 -9.87
C GLY A 109 12.13 25.65 -8.67
N GLU A 110 11.30 24.62 -8.74
CA GLU A 110 10.35 24.25 -7.70
C GLU A 110 10.37 22.75 -7.38
N ALA A 111 9.97 22.39 -6.16
CA ALA A 111 9.78 21.01 -5.75
C ALA A 111 8.53 20.42 -6.40
N LEU A 112 8.57 19.16 -6.78
CA LEU A 112 7.45 18.48 -7.42
C LEU A 112 6.35 18.17 -6.40
N ASN A 113 5.11 18.60 -6.67
CA ASN A 113 3.98 18.28 -5.83
C ASN A 113 3.31 16.99 -6.31
N LEU A 114 3.56 15.88 -5.61
CA LEU A 114 3.00 14.56 -5.93
C LEU A 114 1.70 14.25 -5.18
N ARG A 115 1.11 15.23 -4.49
CA ARG A 115 -0.17 15.05 -3.77
C ARG A 115 -1.30 14.78 -4.76
N GLY A 116 -2.14 13.82 -4.44
CA GLY A 116 -3.24 13.42 -5.31
C GLY A 116 -2.84 12.54 -6.50
N SER A 117 -1.54 12.23 -6.65
CA SER A 117 -1.03 11.28 -7.63
C SER A 117 -0.94 9.86 -7.03
N ILE A 118 -0.91 8.87 -7.91
CA ILE A 118 -0.67 7.47 -7.54
C ILE A 118 0.84 7.18 -7.36
N LEU A 119 1.70 8.04 -7.89
CA LEU A 119 3.17 7.91 -7.88
C LEU A 119 3.77 7.66 -6.48
N PRO A 120 3.37 8.37 -5.40
CA PRO A 120 3.88 8.10 -4.06
C PRO A 120 3.73 6.64 -3.62
N TYR A 121 2.61 6.01 -3.92
CA TYR A 121 2.37 4.62 -3.55
C TYR A 121 3.29 3.64 -4.29
N TYR A 122 3.55 3.88 -5.57
CA TYR A 122 4.50 3.10 -6.35
C TYR A 122 5.94 3.29 -5.87
N LEU A 123 6.35 4.53 -5.60
CA LEU A 123 7.69 4.84 -5.08
C LEU A 123 7.93 4.19 -3.72
N MET A 124 6.96 4.26 -2.82
CA MET A 124 7.06 3.61 -1.51
C MET A 124 7.12 2.08 -1.62
N SER A 125 6.33 1.49 -2.52
CA SER A 125 6.32 0.04 -2.72
C SER A 125 7.61 -0.44 -3.37
N ALA A 126 8.13 0.28 -4.37
CA ALA A 126 9.41 -0.01 -5.02
C ALA A 126 10.60 0.16 -4.06
N GLY A 127 10.57 1.18 -3.20
CA GLY A 127 11.61 1.43 -2.19
C GLY A 127 11.51 0.57 -0.93
N CYS A 128 10.57 -0.37 -0.85
CA CYS A 128 10.29 -1.12 0.38
C CYS A 128 10.00 -0.23 1.60
N MET A 129 9.47 0.98 1.37
CA MET A 129 9.15 1.98 2.41
C MET A 129 7.66 1.98 2.79
N GLY A 130 6.86 1.04 2.30
CA GLY A 130 5.45 0.90 2.65
C GLY A 130 5.25 0.59 4.13
N LEU A 131 4.08 0.98 4.66
CA LEU A 131 3.76 0.98 6.08
C LEU A 131 3.91 -0.38 6.81
N LYS A 132 3.88 -1.49 6.10
CA LYS A 132 4.03 -2.84 6.67
C LYS A 132 5.19 -3.63 6.04
N ASN A 133 6.03 -2.99 5.24
CA ASN A 133 7.10 -3.68 4.53
C ASN A 133 8.13 -4.31 5.47
N GLY A 134 8.40 -3.70 6.63
CA GLY A 134 9.25 -4.30 7.66
C GLY A 134 8.79 -5.69 8.08
N LEU A 135 7.48 -5.86 8.31
CA LEU A 135 6.89 -7.15 8.67
C LEU A 135 7.01 -8.17 7.53
N TYR A 136 6.73 -7.76 6.30
CA TYR A 136 6.83 -8.65 5.14
C TYR A 136 8.27 -9.10 4.88
N ILE A 137 9.25 -8.18 4.96
CA ILE A 137 10.68 -8.51 4.85
C ILE A 137 11.10 -9.48 5.96
N TYR A 138 10.66 -9.23 7.19
CA TYR A 138 10.95 -10.12 8.32
C TYR A 138 10.42 -11.54 8.10
N LEU A 139 9.13 -11.68 7.71
CA LEU A 139 8.51 -12.99 7.47
C LEU A 139 9.17 -13.73 6.30
N LEU A 140 9.42 -13.02 5.18
CA LEU A 140 10.07 -13.60 4.01
C LEU A 140 11.52 -14.02 4.30
N ARG A 141 12.26 -13.21 5.08
CA ARG A 141 13.59 -13.61 5.54
C ARG A 141 13.55 -14.87 6.38
N GLN A 142 12.58 -15.00 7.31
CA GLN A 142 12.43 -16.22 8.13
C GLN A 142 12.07 -17.43 7.26
N PHE A 143 11.20 -17.24 6.30
CA PHE A 143 10.84 -18.27 5.33
C PHE A 143 12.07 -18.78 4.57
N PHE A 144 12.82 -17.89 3.92
CA PHE A 144 14.01 -18.28 3.16
C PHE A 144 15.14 -18.85 4.01
N ARG A 145 15.29 -18.37 5.23
CA ARG A 145 16.29 -18.91 6.15
C ARG A 145 16.02 -20.37 6.57
N ASN A 146 14.75 -20.76 6.64
CA ASN A 146 14.33 -22.10 7.00
C ASN A 146 14.33 -23.09 5.83
N GLN A 147 14.51 -22.61 4.59
CA GLN A 147 14.62 -23.48 3.42
C GLN A 147 16.01 -24.10 3.35
N PRO A 148 16.12 -25.42 3.08
CA PRO A 148 17.41 -26.08 2.86
C PRO A 148 18.15 -25.47 1.65
N ILE A 149 19.46 -25.34 1.76
CA ILE A 149 20.30 -24.78 0.68
C ILE A 149 20.33 -25.72 -0.52
N GLU A 150 20.19 -27.01 -0.29
CA GLU A 150 20.19 -28.07 -1.31
C GLU A 150 19.07 -27.87 -2.35
N LEU A 151 17.95 -27.22 -1.98
CA LEU A 151 16.89 -26.90 -2.93
C LEU A 151 17.31 -25.82 -3.94
N GLU A 152 18.18 -24.92 -3.55
CA GLU A 152 18.72 -23.88 -4.45
C GLU A 152 19.84 -24.47 -5.32
N GLU A 153 20.70 -25.32 -4.75
CA GLU A 153 21.77 -26.01 -5.48
C GLU A 153 21.23 -26.98 -6.54
N ALA A 154 20.07 -27.59 -6.29
CA ALA A 154 19.41 -28.47 -7.25
C ALA A 154 18.77 -27.71 -8.45
N ALA A 155 18.64 -26.41 -8.36
CA ALA A 155 18.09 -25.56 -9.44
C ALA A 155 19.17 -25.00 -10.38
N TYR A 156 20.44 -25.19 -10.02
CA TYR A 156 21.60 -24.84 -10.85
C TYR A 156 22.23 -26.07 -11.49
#